data_7a0b95ef392fedc4be05e83e601ac2ae
#
_entry.id   7a0b95ef392fedc4be05e83e601ac2ae
#
_cell.length_a   1.000
_cell.length_b   1.000
_cell.length_c   1.000
_cell.angle_alpha   90.00
_cell.angle_beta   90.00
_cell.angle_gamma   90.00
#
_symmetry.space_group_name_H-M   'P 1'
#
loop_
_entity.id
_entity.type
_entity.pdbx_description
1 polymer ?
#
loop_
_entity_poly.entity_id
_entity_poly.type
_entity_poly.pdbx_seq_one_letter_code
_entity_poly.pdbx_strand_id
1 'polypeptide(L)'
;MEELRFQITEETEDERIDKCMSLLVENLSRSFIQKLIKEGNVLVNGKPVKGSYRVKCDDEVVFSVPESVEPNIEPENIPLDILYEDADLIVVNKPKGMVVHPAAGHYSGTLVNALLYHCGSGLSGINGVLRPGIVHRIDRDTTGSVIACKNDKAHRCIAEQLKEHSINRRYRAICFGELKQEEGIIDQPIGRHPNDRKKMAINHQNGKRAVTYYRVLQRFQGYTYIECVLETGRTHQIRVHMASIGHPLLGDEVYSNRKSPFKLQGQTLHAKTLGFIHPTTGEYLEIDAPLPEYFEHLLTVLV
;
A
#
# COMPACT_ATOMS: atom_id res chain seq x y z
N MET A 1 8.35 29.57 -4.79
CA MET A 1 9.47 28.89 -5.46
C MET A 1 10.73 29.31 -4.72
N GLU A 2 11.37 28.38 -4.04
CA GLU A 2 12.61 28.64 -3.29
C GLU A 2 13.79 28.46 -4.25
N GLU A 3 14.67 29.47 -4.33
CA GLU A 3 15.87 29.42 -5.14
C GLU A 3 17.10 29.21 -4.23
N LEU A 4 17.79 28.11 -4.40
CA LEU A 4 19.03 27.79 -3.68
C LEU A 4 20.20 27.93 -4.66
N ARG A 5 21.28 28.58 -4.22
CA ARG A 5 22.50 28.81 -5.03
C ARG A 5 23.70 28.19 -4.34
N PHE A 6 24.48 27.47 -5.12
CA PHE A 6 25.70 26.80 -4.65
C PHE A 6 26.84 27.11 -5.60
N GLN A 7 28.00 27.36 -5.03
CA GLN A 7 29.25 27.43 -5.79
C GLN A 7 30.03 26.12 -5.55
N ILE A 8 30.45 25.48 -6.63
CA ILE A 8 31.19 24.24 -6.57
C ILE A 8 32.63 24.52 -6.16
N THR A 9 33.11 23.73 -5.20
CA THR A 9 34.47 23.82 -4.67
C THR A 9 35.32 22.65 -5.19
N GLU A 10 36.62 22.70 -5.01
CA GLU A 10 37.57 21.63 -5.35
C GLU A 10 37.18 20.27 -4.71
N GLU A 11 36.56 20.27 -3.52
CA GLU A 11 36.13 19.04 -2.82
C GLU A 11 35.03 18.28 -3.56
N THR A 12 34.22 18.97 -4.38
CA THR A 12 33.08 18.38 -5.10
C THR A 12 33.30 18.35 -6.61
N GLU A 13 34.44 18.81 -7.09
CA GLU A 13 34.79 18.81 -8.52
C GLU A 13 34.76 17.39 -9.10
N ASP A 14 34.40 17.29 -10.38
CA ASP A 14 34.27 16.05 -11.17
C ASP A 14 33.22 15.06 -10.68
N GLU A 15 32.48 15.40 -9.62
CA GLU A 15 31.32 14.58 -9.22
C GLU A 15 30.13 14.82 -10.17
N ARG A 16 29.24 13.83 -10.29
CA ARG A 16 27.99 14.01 -11.01
C ARG A 16 27.09 14.97 -10.27
N ILE A 17 26.48 15.92 -10.98
CA ILE A 17 25.61 16.94 -10.39
C ILE A 17 24.48 16.35 -9.54
N ASP A 18 23.89 15.21 -9.93
CA ASP A 18 22.84 14.56 -9.17
C ASP A 18 23.35 14.00 -7.82
N LYS A 19 24.62 13.61 -7.74
CA LYS A 19 25.26 13.15 -6.51
C LYS A 19 25.77 14.33 -5.68
N CYS A 20 26.46 15.25 -6.30
CA CYS A 20 26.99 16.46 -5.66
C CYS A 20 25.86 17.22 -4.94
N MET A 21 24.75 17.49 -5.62
CA MET A 21 23.62 18.18 -5.01
C MET A 21 22.95 17.40 -3.89
N SER A 22 22.93 16.06 -3.95
CA SER A 22 22.38 15.25 -2.84
C SER A 22 23.21 15.29 -1.56
N LEU A 23 24.45 15.77 -1.63
CA LEU A 23 25.33 15.99 -0.48
C LEU A 23 25.19 17.42 0.06
N LEU A 24 24.95 18.41 -0.82
CA LEU A 24 24.88 19.82 -0.46
C LEU A 24 23.50 20.29 -0.03
N VAL A 25 22.44 19.64 -0.50
CA VAL A 25 21.07 20.03 -0.17
C VAL A 25 20.48 19.03 0.82
N GLU A 26 20.42 19.43 2.09
CA GLU A 26 19.78 18.65 3.13
C GLU A 26 18.29 18.44 2.80
N ASN A 27 17.76 17.25 3.09
CA ASN A 27 16.35 16.85 2.91
C ASN A 27 15.85 16.60 1.48
N LEU A 28 16.68 16.68 0.44
CA LEU A 28 16.29 16.29 -0.92
C LEU A 28 16.89 14.94 -1.32
N SER A 29 16.04 13.99 -1.70
CA SER A 29 16.52 12.71 -2.20
C SER A 29 17.15 12.87 -3.60
N ARG A 30 18.17 12.05 -3.89
CA ARG A 30 18.83 12.03 -5.22
C ARG A 30 17.84 11.81 -6.37
N SER A 31 16.80 11.01 -6.16
CA SER A 31 15.75 10.79 -7.17
C SER A 31 14.91 12.04 -7.43
N PHE A 32 14.64 12.84 -6.41
CA PHE A 32 13.96 14.13 -6.56
C PHE A 32 14.82 15.15 -7.29
N ILE A 33 16.11 15.21 -6.96
CA ILE A 33 17.10 16.06 -7.65
C ILE A 33 17.17 15.71 -9.16
N GLN A 34 17.23 14.42 -9.51
CA GLN A 34 17.19 13.97 -10.90
C GLN A 34 15.90 14.40 -11.62
N LYS A 35 14.77 14.41 -10.90
CA LYS A 35 13.51 14.92 -11.45
C LYS A 35 13.61 16.42 -11.72
N LEU A 36 14.11 17.22 -10.78
CA LEU A 36 14.29 18.67 -10.94
C LEU A 36 15.22 18.99 -12.11
N ILE A 37 16.32 18.27 -12.26
CA ILE A 37 17.24 18.41 -13.40
C ILE A 37 16.51 18.15 -14.72
N LYS A 38 15.73 17.08 -14.79
CA LYS A 38 14.97 16.71 -15.99
C LYS A 38 13.90 17.74 -16.35
N GLU A 39 13.31 18.39 -15.36
CA GLU A 39 12.29 19.43 -15.52
C GLU A 39 12.89 20.82 -15.79
N GLY A 40 14.22 20.94 -15.85
CA GLY A 40 14.91 22.21 -16.11
C GLY A 40 15.02 23.14 -14.91
N ASN A 41 14.70 22.66 -13.71
CA ASN A 41 14.75 23.43 -12.45
C ASN A 41 16.17 23.48 -11.83
N VAL A 42 17.18 23.00 -12.55
CA VAL A 42 18.59 23.06 -12.14
C VAL A 42 19.40 23.63 -13.28
N LEU A 43 20.05 24.73 -13.01
CA LEU A 43 20.91 25.44 -13.98
C LEU A 43 22.35 25.43 -13.49
N VAL A 44 23.30 25.24 -14.37
CA VAL A 44 24.72 25.44 -14.10
C VAL A 44 25.19 26.58 -15.00
N ASN A 45 25.76 27.64 -14.41
CA ASN A 45 26.15 28.83 -15.08
C ASN A 45 25.03 29.40 -15.97
N GLY A 46 23.80 29.39 -15.46
CA GLY A 46 22.58 29.85 -16.15
C GLY A 46 22.04 28.93 -17.24
N LYS A 47 22.58 27.70 -17.43
CA LYS A 47 22.17 26.77 -18.50
C LYS A 47 21.65 25.45 -17.92
N PRO A 48 20.58 24.87 -18.49
CA PRO A 48 20.10 23.56 -18.08
C PRO A 48 21.11 22.45 -18.40
N VAL A 49 21.25 21.47 -17.52
CA VAL A 49 22.22 20.37 -17.66
C VAL A 49 21.55 19.01 -17.58
N LYS A 50 22.25 17.94 -17.95
CA LYS A 50 21.82 16.57 -17.76
C LYS A 50 22.26 16.06 -16.38
N GLY A 51 21.54 15.13 -15.76
CA GLY A 51 21.91 14.54 -14.46
C GLY A 51 23.28 13.84 -14.43
N SER A 52 23.85 13.55 -15.59
CA SER A 52 25.21 13.02 -15.74
C SER A 52 26.29 14.09 -15.85
N TYR A 53 25.92 15.37 -15.85
CA TYR A 53 26.90 16.47 -15.91
C TYR A 53 27.87 16.34 -14.73
N ARG A 54 29.15 16.48 -14.99
CA ARG A 54 30.21 16.54 -13.99
C ARG A 54 30.50 17.99 -13.67
N VAL A 55 30.32 18.35 -12.42
CA VAL A 55 30.52 19.72 -11.95
C VAL A 55 32.03 20.09 -11.97
N LYS A 56 32.30 21.33 -12.27
CA LYS A 56 33.66 21.88 -12.25
C LYS A 56 33.82 22.88 -11.13
N CYS A 57 35.03 23.05 -10.64
CA CYS A 57 35.32 24.11 -9.69
C CYS A 57 34.84 25.45 -10.24
N ASP A 58 34.27 26.31 -9.41
CA ASP A 58 33.65 27.60 -9.74
C ASP A 58 32.34 27.54 -10.54
N ASP A 59 31.78 26.37 -10.84
CA ASP A 59 30.43 26.30 -11.39
C ASP A 59 29.41 26.88 -10.40
N GLU A 60 28.58 27.82 -10.84
CA GLU A 60 27.42 28.30 -10.12
C GLU A 60 26.21 27.39 -10.41
N VAL A 61 25.71 26.71 -9.42
CA VAL A 61 24.51 25.84 -9.53
C VAL A 61 23.32 26.55 -8.90
N VAL A 62 22.29 26.81 -9.70
CA VAL A 62 21.02 27.38 -9.24
C VAL A 62 19.95 26.30 -9.22
N PHE A 63 19.35 26.11 -8.08
CA PHE A 63 18.31 25.14 -7.82
C PHE A 63 16.98 25.82 -7.57
N SER A 64 16.02 25.66 -8.43
CA SER A 64 14.65 26.14 -8.21
C SER A 64 13.81 24.98 -7.66
N VAL A 65 13.50 25.00 -6.36
CA VAL A 65 12.62 24.02 -5.74
C VAL A 65 11.19 24.53 -5.88
N PRO A 66 10.33 23.89 -6.70
CA PRO A 66 8.93 24.25 -6.75
C PRO A 66 8.32 24.07 -5.35
N GLU A 67 7.48 24.99 -4.93
CA GLU A 67 6.68 24.77 -3.74
C GLU A 67 5.97 23.42 -3.86
N SER A 68 6.05 22.61 -2.83
CA SER A 68 5.25 21.39 -2.78
C SER A 68 3.78 21.81 -2.70
N VAL A 69 3.07 21.72 -3.82
CA VAL A 69 1.61 21.80 -3.79
C VAL A 69 1.19 20.54 -3.04
N GLU A 70 0.88 20.68 -1.75
CA GLU A 70 0.24 19.60 -1.02
C GLU A 70 -1.03 19.25 -1.80
N PRO A 71 -1.18 18.01 -2.26
CA PRO A 71 -2.39 17.64 -2.99
C PRO A 71 -3.57 17.84 -2.04
N ASN A 72 -4.45 18.77 -2.39
CA ASN A 72 -5.71 18.94 -1.67
C ASN A 72 -6.57 17.71 -1.92
N ILE A 73 -6.90 16.99 -0.87
CA ILE A 73 -7.77 15.82 -0.92
C ILE A 73 -9.14 16.25 -0.47
N GLU A 74 -10.04 16.36 -1.44
CA GLU A 74 -11.39 16.80 -1.19
C GLU A 74 -12.22 15.68 -0.52
N PRO A 75 -13.03 16.03 0.51
CA PRO A 75 -14.05 15.14 1.04
C PRO A 75 -15.09 14.80 -0.05
N GLU A 76 -15.44 13.52 -0.19
CA GLU A 76 -16.44 13.09 -1.17
C GLU A 76 -17.55 12.30 -0.49
N ASN A 77 -18.81 12.59 -0.82
CA ASN A 77 -19.98 11.89 -0.31
C ASN A 77 -20.11 10.51 -0.97
N ILE A 78 -19.23 9.59 -0.57
CA ILE A 78 -19.24 8.20 -0.99
C ILE A 78 -19.81 7.38 0.17
N PRO A 79 -20.87 6.58 -0.04
CA PRO A 79 -21.45 5.74 1.00
C PRO A 79 -20.42 4.77 1.58
N LEU A 80 -20.35 4.69 2.93
CA LEU A 80 -19.52 3.75 3.66
C LEU A 80 -20.39 2.65 4.28
N ASP A 81 -19.99 1.41 4.08
CA ASP A 81 -20.52 0.27 4.83
C ASP A 81 -19.72 0.15 6.14
N ILE A 82 -20.26 0.69 7.23
CA ILE A 82 -19.59 0.81 8.52
C ILE A 82 -19.89 -0.43 9.35
N LEU A 83 -18.82 -1.18 9.70
CA LEU A 83 -18.89 -2.37 10.54
C LEU A 83 -18.82 -2.05 12.05
N TYR A 84 -18.08 -1.00 12.39
CA TYR A 84 -17.90 -0.50 13.74
C TYR A 84 -17.50 0.97 13.71
N GLU A 85 -18.02 1.75 14.64
CA GLU A 85 -17.60 3.14 14.83
C GLU A 85 -17.80 3.60 16.27
N ASP A 86 -16.81 4.33 16.81
CA ASP A 86 -16.89 5.04 18.08
C ASP A 86 -16.12 6.36 18.03
N ALA A 87 -15.71 6.91 19.19
CA ALA A 87 -14.94 8.15 19.26
C ALA A 87 -13.48 8.01 18.79
N ASP A 88 -12.92 6.80 18.80
CA ASP A 88 -11.51 6.52 18.53
C ASP A 88 -11.29 5.95 17.13
N LEU A 89 -12.19 5.09 16.67
CA LEU A 89 -11.98 4.23 15.51
C LEU A 89 -13.21 4.18 14.60
N ILE A 90 -12.97 3.91 13.33
CA ILE A 90 -13.98 3.48 12.37
C ILE A 90 -13.44 2.27 11.60
N VAL A 91 -14.23 1.21 11.50
CA VAL A 91 -13.96 0.02 10.68
C VAL A 91 -15.00 -0.07 9.58
N VAL A 92 -14.55 -0.10 8.34
CA VAL A 92 -15.43 -0.13 7.17
C VAL A 92 -15.23 -1.41 6.37
N ASN A 93 -16.30 -1.89 5.77
CA ASN A 93 -16.29 -2.95 4.77
C ASN A 93 -15.99 -2.34 3.40
N LYS A 94 -14.72 -2.28 3.01
CA LYS A 94 -14.30 -1.64 1.76
C LYS A 94 -14.82 -2.42 0.55
N PRO A 95 -15.52 -1.78 -0.38
CA PRO A 95 -15.97 -2.43 -1.60
C PRO A 95 -14.82 -2.75 -2.56
N LYS A 96 -15.07 -3.62 -3.53
CA LYS A 96 -14.16 -3.91 -4.64
C LYS A 96 -13.98 -2.69 -5.53
N GLY A 97 -12.78 -2.51 -6.09
CA GLY A 97 -12.47 -1.38 -6.98
C GLY A 97 -12.05 -0.09 -6.28
N MET A 98 -12.33 0.06 -4.98
CA MET A 98 -11.98 1.25 -4.22
C MET A 98 -10.52 1.19 -3.72
N VAL A 99 -9.75 2.24 -3.99
CA VAL A 99 -8.40 2.44 -3.43
C VAL A 99 -8.50 3.00 -2.02
N VAL A 100 -7.62 2.59 -1.10
CA VAL A 100 -7.68 3.06 0.29
C VAL A 100 -7.30 4.54 0.40
N HIS A 101 -6.21 4.97 -0.22
CA HIS A 101 -5.73 6.34 -0.12
C HIS A 101 -5.23 6.87 -1.47
N PRO A 102 -5.28 8.18 -1.68
CA PRO A 102 -4.82 8.81 -2.90
C PRO A 102 -3.36 8.48 -3.24
N ALA A 103 -3.09 8.40 -4.54
CA ALA A 103 -1.77 8.22 -5.10
C ALA A 103 -1.62 9.05 -6.37
N ALA A 104 -0.41 9.23 -6.88
CA ALA A 104 -0.15 9.97 -8.10
C ALA A 104 -1.04 9.50 -9.27
N GLY A 105 -1.88 10.39 -9.80
CA GLY A 105 -2.86 10.12 -10.85
C GLY A 105 -4.20 9.53 -10.38
N HIS A 106 -4.45 9.43 -9.06
CA HIS A 106 -5.70 8.95 -8.49
C HIS A 106 -5.97 9.64 -7.15
N TYR A 107 -6.56 10.82 -7.17
CA TYR A 107 -6.77 11.68 -6.00
C TYR A 107 -8.22 11.73 -5.51
N SER A 108 -9.15 11.08 -6.21
CA SER A 108 -10.59 11.07 -5.94
C SER A 108 -11.13 9.64 -5.88
N GLY A 109 -12.33 9.46 -5.33
CA GLY A 109 -13.01 8.16 -5.25
C GLY A 109 -12.33 7.16 -4.31
N THR A 110 -11.49 7.62 -3.37
CA THR A 110 -10.77 6.74 -2.44
C THR A 110 -11.51 6.61 -1.11
N LEU A 111 -11.13 5.60 -0.32
CA LEU A 111 -11.66 5.46 1.03
C LEU A 111 -11.35 6.69 1.90
N VAL A 112 -10.19 7.33 1.72
CA VAL A 112 -9.83 8.55 2.43
C VAL A 112 -10.78 9.70 2.09
N ASN A 113 -11.17 9.88 0.80
CA ASN A 113 -12.14 10.91 0.43
C ASN A 113 -13.49 10.70 1.14
N ALA A 114 -13.96 9.43 1.21
CA ALA A 114 -15.19 9.07 1.91
C ALA A 114 -15.09 9.28 3.43
N LEU A 115 -13.97 8.89 4.03
CA LEU A 115 -13.73 9.09 5.47
C LEU A 115 -13.64 10.57 5.85
N LEU A 116 -12.99 11.40 5.02
CA LEU A 116 -12.96 12.86 5.23
C LEU A 116 -14.35 13.46 5.20
N TYR A 117 -15.22 13.00 4.31
CA TYR A 117 -16.60 13.45 4.27
C TYR A 117 -17.39 13.02 5.51
N HIS A 118 -17.26 11.76 5.91
CA HIS A 118 -18.00 11.17 7.03
C HIS A 118 -17.53 11.71 8.39
N CYS A 119 -16.21 11.75 8.62
CA CYS A 119 -15.62 12.14 9.91
C CYS A 119 -15.30 13.64 10.01
N GLY A 120 -15.34 14.40 8.92
CA GLY A 120 -14.92 15.80 8.88
C GLY A 120 -13.47 15.98 9.37
N SER A 121 -13.26 16.85 10.34
CA SER A 121 -11.97 17.07 11.01
C SER A 121 -11.58 15.97 12.02
N GLY A 122 -12.43 14.97 12.22
CA GLY A 122 -12.25 13.89 13.20
C GLY A 122 -11.44 12.70 12.66
N LEU A 123 -10.32 12.95 11.99
CA LEU A 123 -9.36 11.92 11.60
C LEU A 123 -7.96 12.28 12.09
N SER A 124 -7.18 11.28 12.51
CA SER A 124 -5.79 11.50 12.91
C SER A 124 -4.95 12.04 11.76
N GLY A 125 -4.17 13.09 12.04
CA GLY A 125 -3.26 13.75 11.09
C GLY A 125 -1.86 13.14 10.99
N ILE A 126 -1.52 12.11 11.77
CA ILE A 126 -0.15 11.60 11.90
C ILE A 126 0.50 11.23 10.55
N ASN A 127 -0.25 10.67 9.61
CA ASN A 127 0.27 10.28 8.29
C ASN A 127 0.08 11.37 7.22
N GLY A 128 -0.15 12.61 7.64
CA GLY A 128 -0.29 13.80 6.78
C GLY A 128 -1.57 13.81 5.95
N VAL A 129 -1.71 14.81 5.11
CA VAL A 129 -2.91 15.14 4.33
C VAL A 129 -3.35 13.98 3.41
N LEU A 130 -2.40 13.21 2.89
CA LEU A 130 -2.69 12.11 1.95
C LEU A 130 -3.31 10.86 2.61
N ARG A 131 -3.15 10.69 3.93
CA ARG A 131 -3.52 9.46 4.64
C ARG A 131 -4.09 9.70 6.04
N PRO A 132 -4.98 10.69 6.22
CA PRO A 132 -5.54 10.96 7.54
C PRO A 132 -6.22 9.71 8.09
N GLY A 133 -5.90 9.35 9.32
CA GLY A 133 -6.45 8.18 10.02
C GLY A 133 -6.01 6.81 9.52
N ILE A 134 -5.31 6.69 8.39
CA ILE A 134 -4.97 5.40 7.77
C ILE A 134 -3.72 4.78 8.40
N VAL A 135 -3.88 3.61 9.01
CA VAL A 135 -2.80 2.82 9.65
C VAL A 135 -2.41 1.59 8.83
N HIS A 136 -3.29 1.06 7.99
CA HIS A 136 -3.02 -0.05 7.09
C HIS A 136 -3.82 0.06 5.79
N ARG A 137 -3.60 -0.88 4.88
CA ARG A 137 -4.28 -0.89 3.59
C ARG A 137 -4.52 -2.30 3.09
N ILE A 138 -5.56 -2.45 2.27
CA ILE A 138 -5.78 -3.61 1.41
C ILE A 138 -5.75 -3.15 -0.05
N ASP A 139 -5.61 -4.07 -0.99
CA ASP A 139 -5.52 -3.75 -2.41
C ASP A 139 -6.85 -3.20 -2.96
N ARG A 140 -6.81 -2.51 -4.11
CA ARG A 140 -7.99 -1.93 -4.77
C ARG A 140 -9.13 -2.95 -4.92
N ASP A 141 -8.80 -4.13 -5.42
CA ASP A 141 -9.80 -5.17 -5.73
C ASP A 141 -9.95 -6.21 -4.60
N THR A 142 -9.33 -5.98 -3.44
CA THR A 142 -9.59 -6.71 -2.20
C THR A 142 -10.72 -6.02 -1.43
N THR A 143 -11.71 -6.80 -1.01
CA THR A 143 -12.85 -6.33 -0.21
C THR A 143 -12.64 -6.57 1.28
N GLY A 144 -13.48 -5.98 2.14
CA GLY A 144 -13.55 -6.29 3.57
C GLY A 144 -12.96 -5.25 4.49
N SER A 145 -12.68 -5.66 5.72
CA SER A 145 -12.38 -4.78 6.86
C SER A 145 -11.16 -3.91 6.68
N VAL A 146 -11.34 -2.59 6.83
CA VAL A 146 -10.27 -1.60 6.93
C VAL A 146 -10.55 -0.71 8.14
N ILE A 147 -9.57 -0.58 9.05
CA ILE A 147 -9.64 0.30 10.21
C ILE A 147 -9.00 1.64 9.91
N ALA A 148 -9.66 2.73 10.33
CA ALA A 148 -9.09 4.06 10.36
C ALA A 148 -9.24 4.67 11.76
N CYS A 149 -8.32 5.55 12.12
CA CYS A 149 -8.23 6.15 13.45
C CYS A 149 -8.75 7.59 13.42
N LYS A 150 -9.66 7.90 14.35
CA LYS A 150 -10.32 9.22 14.45
C LYS A 150 -9.49 10.22 15.24
N ASN A 151 -8.50 9.77 16.00
CA ASN A 151 -7.58 10.64 16.74
C ASN A 151 -6.17 10.06 16.82
N ASP A 152 -5.20 10.88 17.22
CA ASP A 152 -3.79 10.53 17.25
C ASP A 152 -3.43 9.49 18.31
N LYS A 153 -4.16 9.42 19.43
CA LYS A 153 -3.98 8.40 20.46
C LYS A 153 -4.29 7.01 19.89
N ALA A 154 -5.45 6.89 19.27
CA ALA A 154 -5.88 5.66 18.62
C ALA A 154 -4.91 5.27 17.50
N HIS A 155 -4.47 6.24 16.70
CA HIS A 155 -3.51 6.00 15.62
C HIS A 155 -2.20 5.39 16.12
N ARG A 156 -1.59 5.97 17.17
CA ARG A 156 -0.35 5.43 17.73
C ARG A 156 -0.55 4.03 18.28
N CYS A 157 -1.63 3.78 19.02
CA CYS A 157 -1.93 2.49 19.61
C CYS A 157 -2.12 1.40 18.53
N ILE A 158 -2.95 1.65 17.51
CA ILE A 158 -3.18 0.68 16.43
C ILE A 158 -1.94 0.48 15.56
N ALA A 159 -1.18 1.55 15.29
CA ALA A 159 0.07 1.45 14.53
C ALA A 159 1.11 0.59 15.26
N GLU A 160 1.22 0.70 16.60
CA GLU A 160 2.12 -0.14 17.39
C GLU A 160 1.67 -1.61 17.38
N GLN A 161 0.37 -1.89 17.54
CA GLN A 161 -0.15 -3.25 17.41
C GLN A 161 0.12 -3.87 16.03
N LEU A 162 0.03 -3.06 14.95
CA LEU A 162 0.40 -3.50 13.59
C LEU A 162 1.89 -3.80 13.46
N LYS A 163 2.74 -3.00 14.10
CA LYS A 163 4.20 -3.17 14.10
C LYS A 163 4.63 -4.39 14.91
N GLU A 164 3.98 -4.64 16.04
CA GLU A 164 4.19 -5.82 16.89
C GLU A 164 3.51 -7.09 16.36
N HIS A 165 2.77 -6.96 15.24
CA HIS A 165 2.02 -8.06 14.63
C HIS A 165 0.96 -8.70 15.55
N SER A 166 0.45 -7.95 16.52
CA SER A 166 -0.57 -8.41 17.46
C SER A 166 -2.00 -8.30 16.94
N ILE A 167 -2.23 -7.56 15.84
CA ILE A 167 -3.55 -7.49 15.18
C ILE A 167 -3.84 -8.77 14.43
N ASN A 168 -4.97 -9.41 14.77
CA ASN A 168 -5.47 -10.58 14.07
C ASN A 168 -6.09 -10.16 12.72
N ARG A 169 -5.55 -10.67 11.61
CA ARG A 169 -6.02 -10.37 10.25
C ARG A 169 -6.27 -11.67 9.50
N ARG A 170 -7.55 -12.01 9.38
CA ARG A 170 -7.98 -13.21 8.65
C ARG A 170 -8.62 -12.81 7.32
N TYR A 171 -8.24 -13.51 6.30
CA TYR A 171 -8.73 -13.31 4.94
C TYR A 171 -9.39 -14.57 4.41
N ARG A 172 -10.38 -14.41 3.55
CA ARG A 172 -10.97 -15.47 2.73
C ARG A 172 -10.50 -15.30 1.30
N ALA A 173 -10.10 -16.40 0.68
CA ALA A 173 -9.67 -16.38 -0.72
C ALA A 173 -10.10 -17.66 -1.44
N ILE A 174 -10.30 -17.55 -2.76
CA ILE A 174 -10.43 -18.70 -3.65
C ILE A 174 -9.19 -18.70 -4.54
N CYS A 175 -8.48 -19.82 -4.60
CA CYS A 175 -7.31 -19.99 -5.45
C CYS A 175 -7.53 -21.08 -6.51
N PHE A 176 -6.75 -20.99 -7.58
CA PHE A 176 -6.70 -22.03 -8.60
C PHE A 176 -5.98 -23.30 -8.10
N GLY A 177 -6.52 -24.43 -8.48
CA GLY A 177 -5.99 -25.75 -8.17
C GLY A 177 -6.42 -26.26 -6.79
N GLU A 178 -6.23 -27.54 -6.57
CA GLU A 178 -6.56 -28.21 -5.32
C GLU A 178 -5.32 -28.29 -4.44
N LEU A 179 -5.34 -27.59 -3.31
CA LEU A 179 -4.30 -27.68 -2.30
C LEU A 179 -4.33 -29.07 -1.66
N LYS A 180 -3.21 -29.77 -1.68
CA LYS A 180 -3.11 -31.14 -1.11
C LYS A 180 -3.11 -31.14 0.41
N GLN A 181 -2.43 -30.16 1.01
CA GLN A 181 -2.31 -30.01 2.45
C GLN A 181 -3.50 -29.22 3.00
N GLU A 182 -4.01 -29.63 4.18
CA GLU A 182 -5.12 -28.93 4.86
C GLU A 182 -4.73 -27.54 5.36
N GLU A 183 -3.47 -27.38 5.72
CA GLU A 183 -2.90 -26.12 6.20
C GLU A 183 -1.43 -26.00 5.83
N GLY A 184 -0.88 -24.80 5.88
CA GLY A 184 0.52 -24.56 5.62
C GLY A 184 0.97 -23.15 5.96
N ILE A 185 2.28 -22.98 5.95
CA ILE A 185 2.96 -21.71 6.22
C ILE A 185 3.80 -21.36 5.00
N ILE A 186 3.66 -20.10 4.55
CA ILE A 186 4.51 -19.54 3.50
C ILE A 186 5.34 -18.43 4.16
N ASP A 187 6.60 -18.73 4.47
CA ASP A 187 7.57 -17.77 5.02
C ASP A 187 8.60 -17.45 3.93
N GLN A 188 8.28 -16.46 3.10
CA GLN A 188 9.07 -16.07 1.94
C GLN A 188 9.14 -14.53 1.86
N PRO A 189 10.35 -13.93 1.77
CA PRO A 189 10.50 -12.48 1.76
C PRO A 189 9.92 -11.86 0.49
N ILE A 190 9.17 -10.76 0.64
CA ILE A 190 8.54 -10.04 -0.47
C ILE A 190 9.25 -8.71 -0.72
N GLY A 191 9.60 -8.46 -1.97
CA GLY A 191 10.17 -7.23 -2.48
C GLY A 191 9.55 -6.80 -3.81
N ARG A 192 10.03 -5.68 -4.37
CA ARG A 192 9.65 -5.26 -5.72
C ARG A 192 10.15 -6.29 -6.74
N HIS A 193 9.33 -6.58 -7.74
CA HIS A 193 9.75 -7.41 -8.86
C HIS A 193 10.89 -6.71 -9.63
N PRO A 194 11.98 -7.39 -9.99
CA PRO A 194 13.17 -6.75 -10.57
C PRO A 194 12.88 -6.02 -11.89
N ASN A 195 12.00 -6.57 -12.72
CA ASN A 195 11.73 -6.07 -14.08
C ASN A 195 10.35 -5.43 -14.25
N ASP A 196 9.45 -5.53 -13.27
CA ASP A 196 8.10 -4.97 -13.35
C ASP A 196 7.76 -4.19 -12.07
N ARG A 197 7.84 -2.87 -12.15
CA ARG A 197 7.59 -1.98 -10.99
C ARG A 197 6.17 -2.04 -10.43
N LYS A 198 5.21 -2.58 -11.19
CA LYS A 198 3.81 -2.74 -10.73
C LYS A 198 3.61 -4.01 -9.91
N LYS A 199 4.56 -4.96 -9.97
CA LYS A 199 4.51 -6.25 -9.29
C LYS A 199 5.39 -6.29 -8.04
N MET A 200 4.97 -7.13 -7.11
CA MET A 200 5.80 -7.65 -6.03
C MET A 200 6.24 -9.07 -6.38
N ALA A 201 7.28 -9.56 -5.75
CA ALA A 201 7.78 -10.93 -5.97
C ALA A 201 8.42 -11.46 -4.69
N ILE A 202 8.59 -12.77 -4.61
CA ILE A 202 9.53 -13.37 -3.66
C ILE A 202 10.92 -12.87 -4.02
N ASN A 203 11.58 -12.24 -3.05
CA ASN A 203 12.88 -11.59 -3.27
C ASN A 203 13.78 -11.80 -2.06
N HIS A 204 14.66 -12.79 -2.15
CA HIS A 204 15.57 -13.16 -1.08
C HIS A 204 16.72 -12.16 -0.87
N GLN A 205 17.00 -11.29 -1.84
CA GLN A 205 18.10 -10.33 -1.74
C GLN A 205 17.68 -9.03 -1.06
N ASN A 206 16.53 -8.47 -1.47
CA ASN A 206 16.06 -7.16 -1.03
C ASN A 206 14.61 -7.17 -0.52
N GLY A 207 14.03 -8.35 -0.32
CA GLY A 207 12.69 -8.52 0.21
C GLY A 207 12.64 -8.33 1.73
N LYS A 208 11.50 -7.91 2.22
CA LYS A 208 11.20 -7.86 3.65
C LYS A 208 10.53 -9.16 4.07
N ARG A 209 10.83 -9.66 5.27
CA ARG A 209 10.18 -10.85 5.83
C ARG A 209 8.66 -10.75 5.66
N ALA A 210 8.06 -11.84 5.19
CA ALA A 210 6.62 -11.96 4.98
C ALA A 210 6.17 -13.37 5.33
N VAL A 211 5.14 -13.51 6.18
CA VAL A 211 4.63 -14.79 6.65
C VAL A 211 3.11 -14.82 6.51
N THR A 212 2.62 -15.84 5.81
CA THR A 212 1.20 -16.13 5.62
C THR A 212 0.91 -17.57 6.04
N TYR A 213 -0.01 -17.74 6.96
CA TYR A 213 -0.59 -19.05 7.28
C TYR A 213 -1.83 -19.24 6.41
N TYR A 214 -2.04 -20.44 5.88
CA TYR A 214 -3.28 -20.78 5.20
C TYR A 214 -3.89 -22.06 5.74
N ARG A 215 -5.22 -22.15 5.68
CA ARG A 215 -6.00 -23.34 5.99
C ARG A 215 -7.08 -23.54 4.93
N VAL A 216 -7.20 -24.75 4.44
CA VAL A 216 -8.25 -25.15 3.50
C VAL A 216 -9.59 -25.18 4.24
N LEU A 217 -10.58 -24.52 3.66
CA LEU A 217 -11.97 -24.55 4.16
C LEU A 217 -12.83 -25.50 3.32
N GLN A 218 -12.59 -25.50 2.00
CA GLN A 218 -13.30 -26.38 1.06
C GLN A 218 -12.49 -26.55 -0.23
N ARG A 219 -12.55 -27.75 -0.80
CA ARG A 219 -12.00 -28.03 -2.13
C ARG A 219 -13.13 -28.19 -3.12
N PHE A 220 -12.89 -27.70 -4.33
CA PHE A 220 -13.76 -27.82 -5.49
C PHE A 220 -12.94 -28.38 -6.66
N GLN A 221 -13.58 -28.84 -7.70
CA GLN A 221 -12.86 -29.31 -8.89
C GLN A 221 -12.01 -28.19 -9.51
N GLY A 222 -10.71 -28.25 -9.32
CA GLY A 222 -9.75 -27.26 -9.84
C GLY A 222 -9.64 -25.96 -9.04
N TYR A 223 -10.27 -25.84 -7.85
CA TYR A 223 -10.19 -24.67 -6.99
C TYR A 223 -10.13 -25.05 -5.51
N THR A 224 -9.65 -24.12 -4.69
CA THR A 224 -9.66 -24.29 -3.23
C THR A 224 -10.10 -22.97 -2.56
N TYR A 225 -11.08 -23.06 -1.65
CA TYR A 225 -11.47 -22.00 -0.74
C TYR A 225 -10.62 -22.08 0.52
N ILE A 226 -9.95 -20.99 0.86
CA ILE A 226 -8.98 -20.95 1.96
C ILE A 226 -9.23 -19.77 2.90
N GLU A 227 -8.82 -19.96 4.15
CA GLU A 227 -8.54 -18.89 5.08
C GLU A 227 -7.05 -18.60 5.07
N CYS A 228 -6.67 -17.32 5.05
CA CYS A 228 -5.30 -16.88 5.26
C CYS A 228 -5.21 -16.01 6.52
N VAL A 229 -4.22 -16.29 7.38
CA VAL A 229 -3.89 -15.46 8.54
C VAL A 229 -2.55 -14.80 8.29
N LEU A 230 -2.51 -13.48 8.48
CA LEU A 230 -1.31 -12.69 8.23
C LEU A 230 -0.56 -12.37 9.52
N GLU A 231 0.68 -12.85 9.65
CA GLU A 231 1.62 -12.33 10.64
C GLU A 231 2.13 -10.95 10.20
N THR A 232 2.57 -10.82 8.96
CA THR A 232 3.05 -9.57 8.35
C THR A 232 2.05 -9.02 7.34
N GLY A 233 2.20 -7.76 6.92
CA GLY A 233 1.29 -7.10 5.97
C GLY A 233 2.04 -6.43 4.81
N ARG A 234 2.72 -7.21 3.94
CA ARG A 234 3.41 -6.66 2.77
C ARG A 234 2.44 -6.45 1.62
N THR A 235 2.75 -5.51 0.74
CA THR A 235 1.96 -5.25 -0.47
C THR A 235 1.77 -6.54 -1.27
N HIS A 236 0.51 -6.85 -1.64
CA HIS A 236 0.12 -8.05 -2.39
C HIS A 236 0.51 -9.39 -1.73
N GLN A 237 0.74 -9.43 -0.40
CA GLN A 237 1.38 -10.57 0.27
C GLN A 237 0.69 -11.91 -0.03
N ILE A 238 -0.61 -12.06 0.26
CA ILE A 238 -1.35 -13.31 0.02
C ILE A 238 -1.29 -13.68 -1.46
N ARG A 239 -1.44 -12.72 -2.36
CA ARG A 239 -1.44 -12.92 -3.81
C ARG A 239 -0.10 -13.48 -4.30
N VAL A 240 1.01 -12.88 -3.85
CA VAL A 240 2.38 -13.33 -4.19
C VAL A 240 2.67 -14.69 -3.58
N HIS A 241 2.34 -14.89 -2.30
CA HIS A 241 2.58 -16.15 -1.60
C HIS A 241 1.82 -17.31 -2.22
N MET A 242 0.52 -17.16 -2.45
CA MET A 242 -0.28 -18.22 -3.07
C MET A 242 0.18 -18.52 -4.51
N ALA A 243 0.56 -17.51 -5.27
CA ALA A 243 1.14 -17.70 -6.60
C ALA A 243 2.49 -18.44 -6.54
N SER A 244 3.33 -18.16 -5.55
CA SER A 244 4.66 -18.79 -5.40
C SER A 244 4.59 -20.30 -5.14
N ILE A 245 3.51 -20.79 -4.55
CA ILE A 245 3.26 -22.23 -4.34
C ILE A 245 2.40 -22.86 -5.43
N GLY A 246 2.17 -22.14 -6.56
CA GLY A 246 1.44 -22.67 -7.74
C GLY A 246 -0.09 -22.55 -7.67
N HIS A 247 -0.61 -21.87 -6.63
CA HIS A 247 -2.05 -21.67 -6.39
C HIS A 247 -2.44 -20.17 -6.39
N PRO A 248 -2.26 -19.44 -7.53
CA PRO A 248 -2.63 -18.02 -7.59
C PRO A 248 -4.13 -17.84 -7.34
N LEU A 249 -4.51 -16.66 -6.84
CA LEU A 249 -5.91 -16.39 -6.53
C LEU A 249 -6.77 -16.32 -7.80
N LEU A 250 -7.99 -16.79 -7.70
CA LEU A 250 -8.98 -16.72 -8.78
C LEU A 250 -9.26 -15.25 -9.13
N GLY A 251 -9.20 -14.92 -10.42
CA GLY A 251 -9.40 -13.55 -10.92
C GLY A 251 -8.18 -12.62 -10.78
N ASP A 252 -7.06 -13.08 -10.25
CA ASP A 252 -5.84 -12.27 -10.16
C ASP A 252 -5.11 -12.21 -11.50
N GLU A 253 -5.30 -11.12 -12.25
CA GLU A 253 -4.67 -10.90 -13.56
C GLU A 253 -3.18 -10.54 -13.47
N VAL A 254 -2.70 -10.18 -12.27
CA VAL A 254 -1.30 -9.76 -12.06
C VAL A 254 -0.40 -10.95 -11.80
N TYR A 255 -0.86 -11.91 -10.99
CA TYR A 255 -0.06 -13.05 -10.51
C TYR A 255 -0.51 -14.39 -11.07
N SER A 256 -1.58 -14.43 -11.87
CA SER A 256 -2.07 -15.62 -12.54
C SER A 256 -2.00 -15.47 -14.05
N ASN A 257 -1.50 -16.50 -14.73
CA ASN A 257 -1.62 -16.65 -16.19
C ASN A 257 -2.89 -17.46 -16.56
N ARG A 258 -3.63 -17.97 -15.57
CA ARG A 258 -4.87 -18.75 -15.78
C ARG A 258 -6.03 -17.81 -16.01
N LYS A 259 -6.80 -18.05 -17.05
CA LYS A 259 -8.05 -17.30 -17.31
C LYS A 259 -9.13 -17.77 -16.35
N SER A 260 -9.83 -16.83 -15.73
CA SER A 260 -11.03 -17.13 -14.95
C SER A 260 -12.19 -17.44 -15.90
N PRO A 261 -12.96 -18.52 -15.68
CA PRO A 261 -14.22 -18.74 -16.40
C PRO A 261 -15.32 -17.78 -15.93
N PHE A 262 -15.12 -17.11 -14.82
CA PHE A 262 -16.08 -16.16 -14.24
C PHE A 262 -15.68 -14.73 -14.60
N LYS A 263 -16.69 -13.86 -14.80
CA LYS A 263 -16.46 -12.42 -14.99
C LYS A 263 -16.13 -11.78 -13.63
N LEU A 264 -14.84 -11.66 -13.32
CA LEU A 264 -14.38 -11.10 -12.06
C LEU A 264 -13.57 -9.82 -12.31
N GLN A 265 -13.77 -8.85 -11.43
CA GLN A 265 -12.91 -7.67 -11.34
C GLN A 265 -11.80 -7.97 -10.33
N GLY A 266 -10.61 -8.37 -10.81
CA GLY A 266 -9.45 -8.67 -9.96
C GLY A 266 -9.62 -9.90 -9.07
N GLN A 267 -8.72 -10.05 -8.13
CA GLN A 267 -8.58 -11.21 -7.25
C GLN A 267 -9.80 -11.47 -6.35
N THR A 268 -10.11 -12.74 -6.11
CA THR A 268 -11.08 -13.18 -5.10
C THR A 268 -10.38 -13.27 -3.75
N LEU A 269 -10.35 -12.14 -3.05
CA LEU A 269 -9.71 -11.95 -1.74
C LEU A 269 -10.55 -10.99 -0.90
N HIS A 270 -10.81 -11.37 0.36
CA HIS A 270 -11.65 -10.63 1.27
C HIS A 270 -11.03 -10.58 2.66
N ALA A 271 -10.83 -9.38 3.23
CA ALA A 271 -10.39 -9.14 4.60
C ALA A 271 -11.58 -9.43 5.55
N LYS A 272 -11.71 -10.71 5.95
CA LYS A 272 -12.87 -11.23 6.65
C LYS A 272 -12.94 -10.76 8.09
N THR A 273 -11.85 -10.90 8.83
CA THR A 273 -11.84 -10.62 10.27
C THR A 273 -10.67 -9.72 10.63
N LEU A 274 -10.95 -8.71 11.44
CA LEU A 274 -9.95 -7.80 12.01
C LEU A 274 -10.11 -7.78 13.53
N GLY A 275 -9.10 -8.31 14.26
CA GLY A 275 -9.09 -8.36 15.72
C GLY A 275 -7.96 -7.51 16.30
N PHE A 276 -8.26 -6.66 17.26
CA PHE A 276 -7.32 -5.73 17.88
C PHE A 276 -7.72 -5.37 19.30
N ILE A 277 -6.78 -4.82 20.08
CA ILE A 277 -7.06 -4.23 21.40
C ILE A 277 -7.50 -2.79 21.20
N HIS A 278 -8.67 -2.45 21.74
CA HIS A 278 -9.22 -1.11 21.61
C HIS A 278 -8.36 -0.08 22.38
N PRO A 279 -7.99 1.07 21.72
CA PRO A 279 -6.99 2.01 22.25
C PRO A 279 -7.37 2.72 23.54
N THR A 280 -8.65 2.80 23.87
CA THR A 280 -9.13 3.48 25.08
C THR A 280 -9.65 2.51 26.13
N THR A 281 -10.42 1.49 25.76
CA THR A 281 -10.98 0.54 26.73
C THR A 281 -10.00 -0.57 27.11
N GLY A 282 -9.02 -0.88 26.26
CA GLY A 282 -8.10 -2.01 26.43
C GLY A 282 -8.75 -3.39 26.18
N GLU A 283 -10.00 -3.42 25.75
CA GLU A 283 -10.71 -4.67 25.44
C GLU A 283 -10.34 -5.19 24.06
N TYR A 284 -10.32 -6.51 23.89
CA TYR A 284 -10.16 -7.12 22.57
C TYR A 284 -11.48 -7.04 21.80
N LEU A 285 -11.42 -6.45 20.61
CA LEU A 285 -12.52 -6.40 19.66
C LEU A 285 -12.18 -7.24 18.44
N GLU A 286 -13.15 -8.01 17.97
CA GLU A 286 -13.05 -8.75 16.71
C GLU A 286 -14.22 -8.35 15.80
N ILE A 287 -13.90 -7.70 14.66
CA ILE A 287 -14.87 -7.22 13.70
C ILE A 287 -14.84 -8.13 12.48
N ASP A 288 -16.01 -8.64 12.13
CA ASP A 288 -16.19 -9.57 11.01
C ASP A 288 -16.93 -8.90 9.87
N ALA A 289 -16.33 -8.88 8.67
CA ALA A 289 -16.97 -8.35 7.47
C ALA A 289 -17.75 -9.45 6.74
N PRO A 290 -19.02 -9.23 6.35
CA PRO A 290 -19.77 -10.20 5.56
C PRO A 290 -19.08 -10.45 4.20
N LEU A 291 -19.14 -11.68 3.70
CA LEU A 291 -18.66 -11.96 2.34
C LEU A 291 -19.51 -11.18 1.34
N PRO A 292 -18.89 -10.58 0.31
CA PRO A 292 -19.67 -9.90 -0.73
C PRO A 292 -20.39 -10.91 -1.64
N GLU A 293 -21.54 -10.52 -2.18
CA GLU A 293 -22.41 -11.38 -3.00
C GLU A 293 -21.66 -12.15 -4.10
N TYR A 294 -20.72 -11.51 -4.80
CA TYR A 294 -19.95 -12.20 -5.84
C TYR A 294 -19.13 -13.37 -5.28
N PHE A 295 -18.63 -13.23 -4.02
CA PHE A 295 -17.84 -14.27 -3.38
C PHE A 295 -18.74 -15.43 -2.94
N GLU A 296 -19.89 -15.12 -2.33
CA GLU A 296 -20.90 -16.13 -1.95
C GLU A 296 -21.41 -16.88 -3.17
N HIS A 297 -21.73 -16.16 -4.25
CA HIS A 297 -22.12 -16.77 -5.51
C HIS A 297 -21.06 -17.74 -6.05
N LEU A 298 -19.77 -17.36 -6.02
CA LEU A 298 -18.70 -18.28 -6.43
C LEU A 298 -18.69 -19.57 -5.61
N LEU A 299 -18.90 -19.50 -4.30
CA LEU A 299 -18.96 -20.69 -3.43
C LEU A 299 -20.15 -21.60 -3.74
N THR A 300 -21.22 -21.07 -4.33
CA THR A 300 -22.39 -21.89 -4.75
C THR A 300 -22.25 -22.54 -6.12
N VAL A 301 -21.46 -21.93 -7.04
CA VAL A 301 -21.31 -22.43 -8.41
C VAL A 301 -20.04 -23.26 -8.65
N LEU A 302 -19.08 -23.20 -7.71
CA LEU A 302 -17.93 -24.09 -7.71
C LEU A 302 -18.34 -25.48 -7.19
N VAL A 303 -18.09 -26.52 -7.97
CA VAL A 303 -18.50 -27.91 -7.68
C VAL A 303 -17.29 -28.78 -7.38
#